data_c6b61c402270c6815c32b5b1edf4057c
#
_entry.id   c6b61c402270c6815c32b5b1edf4057c
#
_cell.length_a   1.000
_cell.length_b   1.000
_cell.length_c   1.000
_cell.angle_alpha   90.00
_cell.angle_beta   90.00
_cell.angle_gamma   90.00
#
_symmetry.space_group_name_H-M   'P 1'
#
loop_
_entity.id
_entity.type
_entity.pdbx_description
1 polymer ?
#
loop_
_entity_poly.entity_id
_entity_poly.type
_entity_poly.pdbx_seq_one_letter_code
_entity_poly.pdbx_strand_id
1 'polypeptide(L)'
;MLVAETVTFMAIPDHNGEPTTYIHEHLQYPATWVHIVIYLVAMGWFAADSIGVLLPQPRGVNILFIIGFALVVLAIIAELVDVTRVFIDGQQTPFSRVMLVVFNSLFYPGIVAIGVAHGWRTLRRLITVLRWRLISLRLFVMSARDQSAGRPTLRLQGSAEVVAAQRYIELRDKIVAGRLEVTEQEQRYLQRVDERLAKGVTAWALSV
;
A
#
# COMPACT_ATOMS: atom_id res chain seq x y z
N MET A 1 15.00 -8.35 -19.33
CA MET A 1 15.31 -7.03 -18.75
C MET A 1 16.54 -7.11 -17.82
N LEU A 2 16.53 -7.91 -16.75
CA LEU A 2 17.66 -8.07 -15.82
C LEU A 2 19.01 -8.37 -16.50
N VAL A 3 19.04 -9.24 -17.52
CA VAL A 3 20.29 -9.59 -18.22
C VAL A 3 20.87 -8.38 -18.97
N ALA A 4 20.03 -7.62 -19.68
CA ALA A 4 20.49 -6.43 -20.41
C ALA A 4 21.01 -5.35 -19.44
N GLU A 5 20.32 -5.16 -18.32
CA GLU A 5 20.71 -4.23 -17.26
C GLU A 5 22.05 -4.62 -16.61
N THR A 6 22.24 -5.91 -16.31
CA THR A 6 23.51 -6.41 -15.76
C THR A 6 24.66 -6.23 -16.72
N VAL A 7 24.46 -6.54 -18.02
CA VAL A 7 25.49 -6.39 -19.05
C VAL A 7 25.87 -4.93 -19.23
N THR A 8 24.90 -4.02 -19.28
CA THR A 8 25.20 -2.57 -19.42
C THR A 8 25.86 -2.02 -18.17
N PHE A 9 25.46 -2.45 -16.98
CA PHE A 9 26.11 -2.05 -15.72
C PHE A 9 27.57 -2.48 -15.66
N MET A 10 27.89 -3.72 -16.04
CA MET A 10 29.28 -4.22 -16.06
C MET A 10 30.15 -3.54 -17.11
N ALA A 11 29.55 -2.89 -18.10
CA ALA A 11 30.30 -2.15 -19.13
C ALA A 11 30.59 -0.70 -18.76
N ILE A 12 30.11 -0.23 -17.59
CA ILE A 12 30.39 1.11 -17.07
C ILE A 12 31.83 1.13 -16.52
N PRO A 13 32.69 2.08 -16.93
CA PRO A 13 34.04 2.17 -16.42
C PRO A 13 34.07 2.47 -14.93
N ASP A 14 35.04 1.87 -14.22
CA ASP A 14 35.27 2.22 -12.80
C ASP A 14 35.69 3.68 -12.66
N HIS A 15 35.11 4.33 -11.68
CA HIS A 15 35.36 5.76 -11.39
C HIS A 15 35.76 5.97 -9.93
N ASN A 16 36.80 6.80 -9.73
CA ASN A 16 37.29 7.18 -8.41
C ASN A 16 36.87 8.61 -8.01
N GLY A 17 35.85 9.18 -8.66
CA GLY A 17 35.38 10.54 -8.44
C GLY A 17 34.29 10.66 -7.34
N GLU A 18 33.81 11.89 -7.12
CA GLU A 18 32.73 12.15 -6.18
C GLU A 18 31.41 11.55 -6.67
N PRO A 19 30.59 10.93 -5.78
CA PRO A 19 29.35 10.30 -6.16
C PRO A 19 28.33 11.23 -6.85
N THR A 20 28.42 12.54 -6.57
CA THR A 20 27.51 13.56 -7.12
C THR A 20 27.77 13.88 -8.59
N THR A 21 29.01 13.69 -9.07
CA THR A 21 29.39 13.95 -10.47
C THR A 21 29.38 12.68 -11.33
N TYR A 22 29.37 11.52 -10.68
CA TYR A 22 29.49 10.20 -11.31
C TYR A 22 28.56 10.01 -12.50
N ILE A 23 27.27 10.26 -12.33
CA ILE A 23 26.27 10.03 -13.39
C ILE A 23 26.56 10.94 -14.60
N HIS A 24 26.84 12.21 -14.36
CA HIS A 24 27.03 13.21 -15.41
C HIS A 24 28.31 12.98 -16.22
N GLU A 25 29.39 12.60 -15.54
CA GLU A 25 30.66 12.29 -16.20
C GLU A 25 30.59 11.02 -17.05
N HIS A 26 29.74 10.07 -16.62
CA HIS A 26 29.58 8.77 -17.31
C HIS A 26 28.47 8.74 -18.35
N LEU A 27 27.57 9.73 -18.39
CA LEU A 27 26.49 9.81 -19.36
C LEU A 27 26.97 9.87 -20.82
N GLN A 28 28.18 10.35 -21.07
CA GLN A 28 28.81 10.34 -22.40
C GLN A 28 29.18 8.93 -22.89
N TYR A 29 29.21 7.92 -21.99
CA TYR A 29 29.45 6.53 -22.38
C TYR A 29 28.11 5.87 -22.77
N PRO A 30 28.03 5.29 -24.00
CA PRO A 30 26.80 4.65 -24.47
C PRO A 30 26.25 3.58 -23.52
N ALA A 31 27.11 2.82 -22.83
CA ALA A 31 26.71 1.80 -21.88
C ALA A 31 25.96 2.39 -20.69
N THR A 32 26.42 3.51 -20.13
CA THR A 32 25.77 4.21 -19.02
C THR A 32 24.43 4.78 -19.44
N TRP A 33 24.39 5.44 -20.61
CA TRP A 33 23.14 5.97 -21.15
C TRP A 33 22.09 4.87 -21.35
N VAL A 34 22.46 3.76 -22.00
CA VAL A 34 21.57 2.62 -22.22
C VAL A 34 21.06 2.05 -20.90
N HIS A 35 21.95 1.88 -19.89
CA HIS A 35 21.57 1.39 -18.58
C HIS A 35 20.52 2.28 -17.92
N ILE A 36 20.75 3.59 -17.88
CA ILE A 36 19.83 4.55 -17.25
C ILE A 36 18.49 4.57 -18.00
N VAL A 37 18.50 4.57 -19.34
CA VAL A 37 17.28 4.55 -20.15
C VAL A 37 16.46 3.28 -19.87
N ILE A 38 17.10 2.10 -19.84
CA ILE A 38 16.40 0.85 -19.52
C ILE A 38 15.75 0.94 -18.13
N TYR A 39 16.48 1.43 -17.13
CA TYR A 39 15.98 1.58 -15.78
C TYR A 39 14.78 2.54 -15.71
N LEU A 40 14.89 3.73 -16.31
CA LEU A 40 13.82 4.72 -16.34
C LEU A 40 12.58 4.23 -17.08
N VAL A 41 12.77 3.57 -18.23
CA VAL A 41 11.66 2.98 -19.01
C VAL A 41 10.95 1.89 -18.18
N ALA A 42 11.70 1.05 -17.49
CA ALA A 42 11.13 0.01 -16.64
C ALA A 42 10.31 0.59 -15.47
N MET A 43 10.85 1.62 -14.80
CA MET A 43 10.11 2.33 -13.73
C MET A 43 8.85 3.03 -14.28
N GLY A 44 8.98 3.70 -15.42
CA GLY A 44 7.85 4.36 -16.10
C GLY A 44 6.76 3.37 -16.50
N TRP A 45 7.14 2.23 -17.04
CA TRP A 45 6.23 1.14 -17.37
C TRP A 45 5.49 0.63 -16.13
N PHE A 46 6.22 0.31 -15.05
CA PHE A 46 5.62 -0.14 -13.80
C PHE A 46 4.62 0.89 -13.23
N ALA A 47 4.98 2.18 -13.26
CA ALA A 47 4.10 3.23 -12.78
C ALA A 47 2.84 3.38 -13.67
N ALA A 48 2.98 3.31 -14.99
CA ALA A 48 1.87 3.37 -15.94
C ALA A 48 0.93 2.16 -15.82
N ASP A 49 1.48 0.95 -15.68
CA ASP A 49 0.71 -0.28 -15.45
C ASP A 49 -0.08 -0.19 -14.15
N SER A 50 0.57 0.31 -13.08
CA SER A 50 -0.08 0.54 -11.78
C SER A 50 -1.28 1.50 -11.88
N ILE A 51 -1.18 2.54 -12.71
CA ILE A 51 -2.30 3.44 -13.00
C ILE A 51 -3.42 2.65 -13.71
N GLY A 52 -3.09 1.86 -14.74
CA GLY A 52 -4.05 1.05 -15.49
C GLY A 52 -4.87 0.12 -14.59
N VAL A 53 -4.23 -0.52 -13.61
CA VAL A 53 -4.88 -1.40 -12.62
C VAL A 53 -5.79 -0.62 -11.67
N LEU A 54 -5.45 0.61 -11.31
CA LEU A 54 -6.19 1.42 -10.34
C LEU A 54 -7.33 2.25 -10.97
N LEU A 55 -7.23 2.55 -12.25
CA LEU A 55 -8.17 3.42 -12.98
C LEU A 55 -9.62 2.94 -12.97
N PRO A 56 -9.92 1.62 -13.08
CA PRO A 56 -11.31 1.15 -13.04
C PRO A 56 -12.04 1.44 -11.73
N GLN A 57 -11.30 1.69 -10.64
CA GLN A 57 -11.85 1.97 -9.32
C GLN A 57 -11.23 3.23 -8.69
N PRO A 58 -11.45 4.44 -9.24
CA PRO A 58 -10.80 5.67 -8.80
C PRO A 58 -11.49 6.24 -7.55
N ARG A 59 -11.53 5.49 -6.44
CA ARG A 59 -12.20 5.92 -5.20
C ARG A 59 -11.24 5.98 -4.03
N GLY A 60 -11.41 6.99 -3.19
CA GLY A 60 -10.68 7.13 -1.94
C GLY A 60 -9.16 7.13 -2.13
N VAL A 61 -8.46 6.19 -1.50
CA VAL A 61 -6.99 6.11 -1.51
C VAL A 61 -6.42 5.80 -2.89
N ASN A 62 -7.18 5.13 -3.78
CA ASN A 62 -6.71 4.81 -5.13
C ASN A 62 -6.44 6.07 -5.95
N ILE A 63 -7.19 7.17 -5.74
CA ILE A 63 -6.95 8.45 -6.41
C ILE A 63 -5.56 8.98 -6.05
N LEU A 64 -5.17 8.89 -4.78
CA LEU A 64 -3.86 9.36 -4.33
C LEU A 64 -2.72 8.52 -4.93
N PHE A 65 -2.91 7.21 -5.08
CA PHE A 65 -1.99 6.35 -5.82
C PHE A 65 -1.88 6.74 -7.29
N ILE A 66 -3.02 6.97 -7.98
CA ILE A 66 -3.05 7.37 -9.38
C ILE A 66 -2.30 8.68 -9.57
N ILE A 67 -2.56 9.69 -8.73
CA ILE A 67 -1.85 10.98 -8.77
C ILE A 67 -0.36 10.76 -8.55
N GLY A 68 0.02 10.00 -7.53
CA GLY A 68 1.42 9.72 -7.23
C GLY A 68 2.16 9.04 -8.38
N PHE A 69 1.58 7.99 -8.97
CA PHE A 69 2.17 7.32 -10.12
C PHE A 69 2.19 8.20 -11.37
N ALA A 70 1.17 9.03 -11.62
CA ALA A 70 1.16 9.97 -12.73
C ALA A 70 2.28 11.00 -12.61
N LEU A 71 2.52 11.55 -11.41
CA LEU A 71 3.64 12.45 -11.16
C LEU A 71 4.99 11.76 -11.40
N VAL A 72 5.15 10.51 -10.97
CA VAL A 72 6.36 9.72 -11.22
C VAL A 72 6.56 9.48 -12.72
N VAL A 73 5.52 9.16 -13.49
CA VAL A 73 5.63 8.98 -14.95
C VAL A 73 6.08 10.28 -15.62
N LEU A 74 5.49 11.41 -15.25
CA LEU A 74 5.88 12.72 -15.79
C LEU A 74 7.33 13.08 -15.42
N ALA A 75 7.75 12.78 -14.19
CA ALA A 75 9.14 12.96 -13.76
C ALA A 75 10.10 12.12 -14.59
N ILE A 76 9.78 10.84 -14.82
CA ILE A 76 10.61 9.93 -15.64
C ILE A 76 10.73 10.43 -17.07
N ILE A 77 9.66 10.98 -17.66
CA ILE A 77 9.72 11.58 -19.01
C ILE A 77 10.68 12.77 -19.01
N ALA A 78 10.62 13.64 -18.00
CA ALA A 78 11.54 14.77 -17.89
C ALA A 78 13.00 14.32 -17.78
N GLU A 79 13.26 13.30 -16.97
CA GLU A 79 14.59 12.72 -16.78
C GLU A 79 15.11 12.04 -18.06
N LEU A 80 14.26 11.30 -18.78
CA LEU A 80 14.65 10.69 -20.07
C LEU A 80 15.04 11.74 -21.10
N VAL A 81 14.33 12.87 -21.14
CA VAL A 81 14.66 13.98 -22.04
C VAL A 81 16.00 14.59 -21.62
N ASP A 82 16.24 14.78 -20.32
CA ASP A 82 17.51 15.34 -19.83
C ASP A 82 18.69 14.43 -20.11
N VAL A 83 18.62 13.19 -19.67
CA VAL A 83 19.69 12.17 -19.86
C VAL A 83 20.04 12.00 -21.35
N THR A 84 19.03 11.97 -22.23
CA THR A 84 19.27 11.84 -23.67
C THR A 84 19.95 13.09 -24.22
N ARG A 85 19.56 14.26 -23.77
CA ARG A 85 20.16 15.52 -24.22
C ARG A 85 21.60 15.69 -23.75
N VAL A 86 21.87 15.37 -22.48
CA VAL A 86 23.24 15.36 -21.94
C VAL A 86 24.13 14.37 -22.69
N PHE A 87 23.59 13.20 -23.08
CA PHE A 87 24.31 12.23 -23.90
C PHE A 87 24.66 12.79 -25.30
N ILE A 88 23.73 13.49 -25.94
CA ILE A 88 23.95 14.06 -27.29
C ILE A 88 24.89 15.26 -27.23
N ASP A 89 24.67 16.18 -26.29
CA ASP A 89 25.43 17.44 -26.18
C ASP A 89 26.81 17.25 -25.53
N GLY A 90 27.05 16.10 -24.85
CA GLY A 90 28.29 15.78 -24.13
C GLY A 90 28.53 16.62 -22.88
N GLN A 91 27.60 17.49 -22.50
CA GLN A 91 27.70 18.37 -21.34
C GLN A 91 26.36 18.80 -20.79
N GLN A 92 26.33 19.21 -19.52
CA GLN A 92 25.16 19.83 -18.91
C GLN A 92 24.89 21.22 -19.49
N THR A 93 23.69 21.44 -19.93
CA THR A 93 23.19 22.74 -20.43
C THR A 93 22.30 23.43 -19.37
N PRO A 94 22.01 24.71 -19.50
CA PRO A 94 21.00 25.37 -18.68
C PRO A 94 19.63 24.68 -18.73
N PHE A 95 19.31 24.04 -19.86
CA PHE A 95 18.10 23.25 -20.03
C PHE A 95 18.12 22.01 -19.10
N SER A 96 19.23 21.30 -18.96
CA SER A 96 19.39 20.17 -18.05
C SER A 96 19.09 20.55 -16.62
N ARG A 97 19.53 21.74 -16.18
CA ARG A 97 19.22 22.22 -14.82
C ARG A 97 17.70 22.44 -14.61
N VAL A 98 17.02 22.95 -15.63
CA VAL A 98 15.55 23.12 -15.57
C VAL A 98 14.87 21.75 -15.50
N MET A 99 15.30 20.77 -16.32
CA MET A 99 14.73 19.41 -16.31
C MET A 99 14.95 18.71 -14.98
N LEU A 100 16.11 18.87 -14.35
CA LEU A 100 16.39 18.34 -13.02
C LEU A 100 15.45 18.95 -11.96
N VAL A 101 15.17 20.26 -12.04
CA VAL A 101 14.19 20.90 -11.14
C VAL A 101 12.79 20.34 -11.39
N VAL A 102 12.38 20.17 -12.65
CA VAL A 102 11.09 19.59 -13.03
C VAL A 102 10.99 18.14 -12.51
N PHE A 103 12.03 17.33 -12.74
CA PHE A 103 12.09 15.97 -12.24
C PHE A 103 11.88 15.91 -10.73
N ASN A 104 12.68 16.64 -9.97
CA ASN A 104 12.60 16.65 -8.51
C ASN A 104 11.23 17.16 -8.00
N SER A 105 10.68 18.18 -8.66
CA SER A 105 9.38 18.78 -8.29
C SER A 105 8.19 17.84 -8.55
N LEU A 106 8.34 16.86 -9.42
CA LEU A 106 7.32 15.86 -9.72
C LEU A 106 7.59 14.54 -8.98
N PHE A 107 8.83 14.08 -8.98
CA PHE A 107 9.21 12.77 -8.44
C PHE A 107 8.99 12.68 -6.93
N TYR A 108 9.52 13.63 -6.15
CA TYR A 108 9.39 13.58 -4.70
C TYR A 108 7.94 13.69 -4.21
N PRO A 109 7.11 14.64 -4.69
CA PRO A 109 5.70 14.63 -4.34
C PRO A 109 4.96 13.37 -4.80
N GLY A 110 5.33 12.80 -5.95
CA GLY A 110 4.79 11.54 -6.43
C GLY A 110 5.07 10.38 -5.45
N ILE A 111 6.32 10.21 -5.04
CA ILE A 111 6.71 9.18 -4.06
C ILE A 111 6.04 9.41 -2.71
N VAL A 112 5.97 10.67 -2.23
CA VAL A 112 5.28 11.00 -0.98
C VAL A 112 3.79 10.63 -1.07
N ALA A 113 3.12 10.96 -2.17
CA ALA A 113 1.71 10.61 -2.38
C ALA A 113 1.49 9.08 -2.35
N ILE A 114 2.34 8.30 -3.01
CA ILE A 114 2.31 6.83 -2.99
C ILE A 114 2.54 6.31 -1.56
N GLY A 115 3.53 6.85 -0.86
CA GLY A 115 3.86 6.47 0.52
C GLY A 115 2.71 6.75 1.49
N VAL A 116 2.10 7.94 1.40
CA VAL A 116 0.92 8.31 2.21
C VAL A 116 -0.26 7.40 1.90
N ALA A 117 -0.53 7.13 0.61
CA ALA A 117 -1.61 6.24 0.19
C ALA A 117 -1.41 4.82 0.74
N HIS A 118 -0.19 4.29 0.66
CA HIS A 118 0.16 2.98 1.20
C HIS A 118 0.03 2.94 2.73
N GLY A 119 0.58 3.92 3.42
CA GLY A 119 0.50 4.05 4.88
C GLY A 119 -0.95 4.14 5.36
N TRP A 120 -1.78 4.93 4.68
CA TRP A 120 -3.21 5.06 4.99
C TRP A 120 -3.97 3.75 4.82
N ARG A 121 -3.69 3.01 3.74
CA ARG A 121 -4.30 1.69 3.49
C ARG A 121 -3.94 0.69 4.59
N THR A 122 -2.67 0.68 4.98
CA THR A 122 -2.14 -0.18 6.05
C THR A 122 -2.76 0.21 7.41
N LEU A 123 -2.81 1.51 7.71
CA LEU A 123 -3.39 2.03 8.94
C LEU A 123 -4.90 1.67 9.06
N ARG A 124 -5.67 1.83 7.99
CA ARG A 124 -7.07 1.42 7.96
C ARG A 124 -7.25 -0.07 8.24
N ARG A 125 -6.42 -0.93 7.64
CA ARG A 125 -6.44 -2.37 7.92
C ARG A 125 -6.14 -2.66 9.38
N LEU A 126 -5.10 -2.03 9.93
CA LEU A 126 -4.71 -2.20 11.33
C LEU A 126 -5.85 -1.77 12.28
N ILE A 127 -6.44 -0.60 12.06
CA ILE A 127 -7.57 -0.11 12.85
C ILE A 127 -8.76 -1.09 12.77
N THR A 128 -9.05 -1.64 11.60
CA THR A 128 -10.13 -2.61 11.43
C THR A 128 -9.86 -3.89 12.21
N VAL A 129 -8.64 -4.44 12.12
CA VAL A 129 -8.23 -5.62 12.89
C VAL A 129 -8.28 -5.37 14.40
N LEU A 130 -7.78 -4.21 14.85
CA LEU A 130 -7.83 -3.83 16.27
C LEU A 130 -9.27 -3.71 16.77
N ARG A 131 -10.15 -3.09 16.00
CA ARG A 131 -11.59 -2.99 16.34
C ARG A 131 -12.23 -4.36 16.51
N TRP A 132 -11.99 -5.30 15.59
CA TRP A 132 -12.52 -6.65 15.68
C TRP A 132 -11.94 -7.42 16.87
N ARG A 133 -10.65 -7.25 17.17
CA ARG A 133 -10.03 -7.84 18.37
C ARG A 133 -10.65 -7.29 19.66
N LEU A 134 -10.89 -5.99 19.74
CA LEU A 134 -11.55 -5.37 20.91
C LEU A 134 -12.98 -5.87 21.08
N ILE A 135 -13.74 -5.97 19.99
CA ILE A 135 -15.09 -6.53 20.01
C ILE A 135 -15.02 -7.99 20.52
N SER A 136 -14.14 -8.80 19.96
CA SER A 136 -13.93 -10.19 20.35
C SER A 136 -13.54 -10.34 21.81
N LEU A 137 -12.66 -9.48 22.34
CA LEU A 137 -12.27 -9.47 23.74
C LEU A 137 -13.46 -9.14 24.65
N ARG A 138 -14.26 -8.12 24.30
CA ARG A 138 -15.42 -7.74 25.08
C ARG A 138 -16.49 -8.83 25.11
N LEU A 139 -16.76 -9.47 23.97
CA LEU A 139 -17.67 -10.64 23.90
C LEU A 139 -17.16 -11.81 24.73
N PHE A 140 -15.84 -12.03 24.75
CA PHE A 140 -15.22 -13.03 25.61
C PHE A 140 -15.43 -12.74 27.10
N VAL A 141 -15.19 -11.50 27.53
CA VAL A 141 -15.40 -11.09 28.93
C VAL A 141 -16.86 -11.27 29.34
N MET A 142 -17.81 -10.91 28.45
CA MET A 142 -19.24 -11.12 28.70
C MET A 142 -19.57 -12.62 28.82
N SER A 143 -19.04 -13.45 27.92
CA SER A 143 -19.27 -14.91 27.92
C SER A 143 -18.60 -15.60 29.12
N ALA A 144 -17.52 -15.07 29.66
CA ALA A 144 -16.82 -15.62 30.82
C ALA A 144 -17.56 -15.45 32.16
N ARG A 145 -18.61 -14.64 32.19
CA ARG A 145 -19.48 -14.51 33.38
C ARG A 145 -20.37 -15.73 33.60
N ASP A 146 -20.56 -16.55 32.57
CA ASP A 146 -21.25 -17.83 32.70
C ASP A 146 -20.35 -18.86 33.38
N GLN A 147 -20.52 -19.05 34.67
CA GLN A 147 -19.76 -19.99 35.48
C GLN A 147 -20.10 -21.50 35.24
N SER A 148 -21.20 -21.78 34.53
CA SER A 148 -21.68 -23.12 34.27
C SER A 148 -21.08 -23.76 33.01
N ALA A 149 -20.52 -23.00 32.11
CA ALA A 149 -19.85 -23.48 30.91
C ALA A 149 -18.36 -23.66 31.17
N GLY A 150 -17.84 -24.84 30.92
CA GLY A 150 -16.39 -25.12 30.97
C GLY A 150 -15.59 -24.07 30.23
N ARG A 151 -14.32 -23.87 30.58
CA ARG A 151 -13.44 -22.83 30.06
C ARG A 151 -13.63 -22.62 28.56
N PRO A 152 -13.96 -21.40 28.12
CA PRO A 152 -14.12 -21.11 26.70
C PRO A 152 -12.82 -21.48 25.99
N THR A 153 -12.91 -22.40 25.04
CA THR A 153 -11.74 -22.80 24.26
C THR A 153 -11.32 -21.64 23.37
N LEU A 154 -10.21 -21.01 23.70
CA LEU A 154 -9.54 -19.97 22.92
C LEU A 154 -8.95 -20.56 21.62
N ARG A 155 -9.77 -21.13 20.73
CA ARG A 155 -9.33 -21.45 19.37
C ARG A 155 -9.39 -20.16 18.54
N LEU A 156 -8.30 -19.43 18.52
CA LEU A 156 -8.06 -18.27 17.67
C LEU A 156 -7.66 -18.73 16.24
N GLN A 157 -8.52 -19.50 15.58
CA GLN A 157 -8.30 -19.86 14.16
C GLN A 157 -9.22 -19.02 13.29
N GLY A 158 -8.63 -18.19 12.43
CA GLY A 158 -9.34 -17.35 11.48
C GLY A 158 -9.01 -15.86 11.58
N SER A 159 -9.61 -15.06 10.71
CA SER A 159 -9.50 -13.61 10.76
C SER A 159 -10.15 -13.07 12.06
N ALA A 160 -9.71 -11.90 12.53
CA ALA A 160 -10.26 -11.27 13.73
C ALA A 160 -11.78 -11.07 13.66
N GLU A 161 -12.32 -10.89 12.48
CA GLU A 161 -13.76 -10.77 12.19
C GLU A 161 -14.49 -12.10 12.40
N VAL A 162 -13.94 -13.18 11.86
CA VAL A 162 -14.51 -14.55 12.02
C VAL A 162 -14.51 -14.96 13.50
N VAL A 163 -13.44 -14.68 14.22
CA VAL A 163 -13.37 -14.95 15.66
C VAL A 163 -14.41 -14.14 16.43
N ALA A 164 -14.62 -12.87 16.07
CA ALA A 164 -15.65 -12.04 16.70
C ALA A 164 -17.06 -12.55 16.40
N ALA A 165 -17.33 -12.97 15.15
CA ALA A 165 -18.60 -13.56 14.74
C ALA A 165 -18.91 -14.85 15.48
N GLN A 166 -17.96 -15.77 15.59
CA GLN A 166 -18.11 -17.02 16.35
C GLN A 166 -18.45 -16.73 17.83
N ARG A 167 -17.72 -15.83 18.48
CA ARG A 167 -18.00 -15.43 19.86
C ARG A 167 -19.36 -14.76 20.05
N TYR A 168 -19.78 -13.98 19.06
CA TYR A 168 -21.10 -13.37 19.08
C TYR A 168 -22.21 -14.43 19.04
N ILE A 169 -22.07 -15.44 18.17
CA ILE A 169 -23.03 -16.54 18.05
C ILE A 169 -23.06 -17.34 19.37
N GLU A 170 -21.89 -17.76 19.90
CA GLU A 170 -21.80 -18.47 21.18
C GLU A 170 -22.46 -17.70 22.33
N LEU A 171 -22.25 -16.38 22.40
CA LEU A 171 -22.84 -15.54 23.42
C LEU A 171 -24.36 -15.45 23.26
N ARG A 172 -24.85 -15.30 22.03
CA ARG A 172 -26.28 -15.25 21.72
C ARG A 172 -26.99 -16.55 22.10
N ASP A 173 -26.36 -17.68 21.81
CA ASP A 173 -26.89 -19.00 22.19
C ASP A 173 -27.02 -19.14 23.71
N LYS A 174 -26.05 -18.65 24.48
CA LYS A 174 -26.10 -18.64 25.94
C LYS A 174 -27.22 -17.76 26.50
N ILE A 175 -27.44 -16.60 25.88
CA ILE A 175 -28.53 -15.68 26.25
C ILE A 175 -29.90 -16.33 25.96
N VAL A 176 -30.06 -16.91 24.78
CA VAL A 176 -31.32 -17.59 24.37
C VAL A 176 -31.59 -18.79 25.28
N ALA A 177 -30.56 -19.52 25.67
CA ALA A 177 -30.68 -20.64 26.61
C ALA A 177 -30.94 -20.23 28.06
N GLY A 178 -31.05 -18.94 28.36
CA GLY A 178 -31.28 -18.40 29.71
C GLY A 178 -30.10 -18.59 30.66
N ARG A 179 -28.89 -18.90 30.12
CA ARG A 179 -27.68 -19.13 30.96
C ARG A 179 -26.95 -17.85 31.29
N LEU A 180 -27.23 -16.76 30.58
CA LEU A 180 -26.59 -15.48 30.79
C LEU A 180 -27.63 -14.36 30.75
N GLU A 181 -27.70 -13.61 31.83
CA GLU A 181 -28.47 -12.36 31.89
C GLU A 181 -27.60 -11.20 31.39
N VAL A 182 -28.16 -10.40 30.50
CA VAL A 182 -27.49 -9.23 29.90
C VAL A 182 -28.21 -7.96 30.32
N THR A 183 -27.45 -6.93 30.65
CA THR A 183 -27.97 -5.61 30.94
C THR A 183 -28.46 -4.93 29.67
N GLU A 184 -29.32 -3.91 29.78
CA GLU A 184 -29.76 -3.10 28.62
C GLU A 184 -28.61 -2.50 27.84
N GLN A 185 -27.51 -2.08 28.50
CA GLN A 185 -26.35 -1.53 27.84
C GLN A 185 -25.60 -2.60 26.99
N GLU A 186 -25.52 -3.82 27.50
CA GLU A 186 -24.93 -4.94 26.81
C GLU A 186 -25.81 -5.36 25.62
N GLN A 187 -27.12 -5.35 25.77
CA GLN A 187 -28.06 -5.64 24.68
C GLN A 187 -27.94 -4.62 23.55
N ARG A 188 -27.84 -3.33 23.83
CA ARG A 188 -27.57 -2.28 22.83
C ARG A 188 -26.19 -2.43 22.18
N TYR A 189 -25.20 -2.95 22.90
CA TYR A 189 -23.89 -3.24 22.35
C TYR A 189 -23.96 -4.43 21.38
N LEU A 190 -24.63 -5.52 21.76
CA LEU A 190 -24.83 -6.70 20.91
C LEU A 190 -25.57 -6.37 19.62
N GLN A 191 -26.59 -5.53 19.68
CA GLN A 191 -27.30 -5.05 18.50
C GLN A 191 -26.36 -4.32 17.51
N ARG A 192 -25.49 -3.44 18.04
CA ARG A 192 -24.48 -2.74 17.22
C ARG A 192 -23.43 -3.69 16.60
N VAL A 193 -23.08 -4.77 17.29
CA VAL A 193 -22.18 -5.80 16.76
C VAL A 193 -22.88 -6.57 15.65
N ASP A 194 -24.13 -6.94 15.83
CA ASP A 194 -24.96 -7.62 14.82
C ASP A 194 -25.08 -6.82 13.53
N GLU A 195 -25.42 -5.53 13.63
CA GLU A 195 -25.46 -4.62 12.49
C GLU A 195 -24.14 -4.50 11.74
N ARG A 196 -23.01 -4.58 12.44
CA ARG A 196 -21.68 -4.54 11.81
C ARG A 196 -21.32 -5.85 11.11
N LEU A 197 -21.63 -6.98 11.73
CA LEU A 197 -21.45 -8.30 11.14
C LEU A 197 -22.31 -8.46 9.87
N ALA A 198 -23.57 -8.02 9.90
CA ALA A 198 -24.46 -8.03 8.75
C ALA A 198 -23.91 -7.20 7.58
N LYS A 199 -23.35 -6.00 7.86
CA LYS A 199 -22.70 -5.17 6.83
C LYS A 199 -21.43 -5.80 6.27
N GLY A 200 -20.66 -6.53 7.08
CA GLY A 200 -19.46 -7.25 6.63
C GLY A 200 -19.81 -8.40 5.70
N VAL A 201 -20.83 -9.18 6.02
CA VAL A 201 -21.30 -10.31 5.19
C VAL A 201 -21.85 -9.82 3.85
N THR A 202 -22.63 -8.74 3.82
CA THR A 202 -23.13 -8.17 2.56
C THR A 202 -22.01 -7.61 1.68
N ALA A 203 -20.98 -7.00 2.27
CA ALA A 203 -19.83 -6.51 1.51
C ALA A 203 -19.01 -7.66 0.89
N TRP A 204 -18.90 -8.80 1.57
CA TRP A 204 -18.23 -10.00 1.06
C TRP A 204 -19.04 -10.67 -0.07
N ALA A 205 -20.36 -10.79 0.10
CA ALA A 205 -21.24 -11.39 -0.92
C ALA A 205 -21.31 -10.56 -2.23
N LEU A 206 -21.03 -9.26 -2.18
CA LEU A 206 -20.97 -8.39 -3.36
C LEU A 206 -19.58 -8.33 -4.02
N SER A 207 -18.56 -8.95 -3.40
CA SER A 207 -17.17 -8.98 -3.89
C SER A 207 -16.78 -10.30 -4.57
N VAL A 208 -17.67 -11.29 -4.58
CA VAL A 208 -17.59 -12.58 -5.28
C VAL A 208 -18.39 -12.49 -6.57
#